data_b0e6e503f70fa7c136b9bd4a4424a5c8
#
_entry.id   b0e6e503f70fa7c136b9bd4a4424a5c8
#
_cell.length_a   1.000
_cell.length_b   1.000
_cell.length_c   1.000
_cell.angle_alpha   90.00
_cell.angle_beta   90.00
_cell.angle_gamma   90.00
#
_symmetry.space_group_name_H-M   'P 1'
#
loop_
_entity.id
_entity.type
_entity.pdbx_description
1 polymer ?
#
loop_
_entity_poly.entity_id
_entity_poly.type
_entity_poly.pdbx_seq_one_letter_code
_entity_poly.pdbx_strand_id
1 'polypeptide(L)'
;MAWLQVLFTALPGEQAGQDTQLPNGKNYGFIANQQQIVANKAFTDAHPDAARLFAVMQLPVGDINAQNLRMKDGENKPADIERHVQRWIRAHQASFDGWLEQARAAAR
;
A
#
# COMPACT_ATOMS: atom_id res chain seq x y z
N MET A 1 -13.48 11.01 19.55
CA MET A 1 -12.34 11.92 19.33
C MET A 1 -12.54 12.66 18.03
N ALA A 2 -12.43 13.97 18.03
CA ALA A 2 -12.55 14.79 16.83
C ALA A 2 -11.17 15.18 16.30
N TRP A 3 -11.00 15.11 14.99
CA TRP A 3 -9.79 15.56 14.34
C TRP A 3 -9.86 17.06 14.08
N LEU A 4 -8.83 17.78 14.50
CA LEU A 4 -8.73 19.21 14.28
C LEU A 4 -8.04 19.48 12.95
N GLN A 5 -8.64 20.32 12.11
CA GLN A 5 -8.04 20.78 10.87
C GLN A 5 -7.06 21.91 11.14
N VAL A 6 -5.98 21.96 10.37
CA VAL A 6 -5.01 23.04 10.39
C VAL A 6 -5.26 24.00 9.22
N LEU A 7 -4.95 25.26 9.40
CA LEU A 7 -5.16 26.29 8.36
C LEU A 7 -4.09 26.22 7.26
N PHE A 8 -2.90 25.79 7.63
CA PHE A 8 -1.78 25.65 6.71
C PHE A 8 -0.82 24.59 7.22
N THR A 9 -0.04 24.03 6.30
CA THR A 9 0.99 23.04 6.63
C THR A 9 2.21 23.70 7.26
N ALA A 10 2.67 23.19 8.40
CA ALA A 10 3.86 23.67 9.09
C ALA A 10 4.62 22.51 9.70
N LEU A 11 5.41 21.80 8.86
CA LEU A 11 6.21 20.67 9.29
C LEU A 11 7.66 21.10 9.55
N PRO A 12 8.31 20.53 10.57
CA PRO A 12 9.70 20.87 10.91
C PRO A 12 10.72 20.11 10.07
N GLY A 13 11.96 20.62 10.05
CA GLY A 13 13.11 19.92 9.52
C GLY A 13 13.02 19.63 8.03
N GLU A 14 13.41 18.44 7.64
CA GLU A 14 13.42 17.99 6.24
C GLU A 14 12.02 17.90 5.61
N GLN A 15 11.00 17.89 6.43
CA GLN A 15 9.61 17.82 5.98
C GLN A 15 9.00 19.21 5.75
N ALA A 16 9.76 20.27 6.03
CA ALA A 16 9.31 21.64 5.81
C ALA A 16 8.98 21.87 4.33
N GLY A 17 7.86 22.51 4.07
CA GLY A 17 7.40 22.80 2.72
C GLY A 17 6.57 21.68 2.06
N GLN A 18 6.42 20.52 2.71
CA GLN A 18 5.52 19.49 2.21
C GLN A 18 4.06 19.85 2.51
N ASP A 19 3.18 19.61 1.53
CA ASP A 19 1.75 19.83 1.68
C ASP A 19 1.11 18.61 2.35
N THR A 20 0.36 18.87 3.43
CA THR A 20 -0.38 17.84 4.17
C THR A 20 -1.88 17.83 3.85
N GLN A 21 -2.32 18.64 2.88
CA GLN A 21 -3.71 18.67 2.48
C GLN A 21 -4.13 17.36 1.81
N LEU A 22 -5.27 16.82 2.25
CA LEU A 22 -5.83 15.61 1.67
C LEU A 22 -6.59 15.92 0.36
N PRO A 23 -6.80 14.91 -0.51
CA PRO A 23 -7.56 15.11 -1.76
C PRO A 23 -8.98 15.63 -1.57
N ASN A 24 -9.58 15.40 -0.39
CA ASN A 24 -10.91 15.93 -0.05
C ASN A 24 -10.90 17.39 0.42
N GLY A 25 -9.75 18.07 0.39
CA GLY A 25 -9.59 19.44 0.82
C GLY A 25 -9.33 19.64 2.31
N LYS A 26 -9.43 18.58 3.11
CA LYS A 26 -9.16 18.64 4.56
C LYS A 26 -7.67 18.56 4.83
N ASN A 27 -7.22 19.21 5.89
CA ASN A 27 -5.82 19.20 6.29
C ASN A 27 -5.72 19.00 7.81
N TYR A 28 -5.15 17.86 8.20
CA TYR A 28 -4.94 17.50 9.61
C TYR A 28 -3.47 17.62 10.05
N GLY A 29 -2.60 18.12 9.20
CA GLY A 29 -1.19 18.35 9.52
C GLY A 29 -0.31 17.10 9.47
N PHE A 30 -0.81 15.96 9.00
CA PHE A 30 -0.04 14.72 8.89
C PHE A 30 0.41 14.49 7.46
N ILE A 31 1.65 13.98 7.31
CA ILE A 31 2.11 13.49 6.01
C ILE A 31 1.38 12.20 5.68
N ALA A 32 0.97 12.05 4.42
CA ALA A 32 0.41 10.79 3.94
C ALA A 32 1.46 9.69 4.05
N ASN A 33 1.09 8.57 4.67
CA ASN A 33 1.96 7.39 4.73
C ASN A 33 2.14 6.81 3.34
N GLN A 34 3.39 6.52 3.00
CA GLN A 34 3.72 5.74 1.82
C GLN A 34 4.14 4.34 2.25
N GLN A 35 3.50 3.35 1.68
CA GLN A 35 3.85 1.94 1.90
C GLN A 35 4.47 1.39 0.62
N GLN A 36 5.59 0.70 0.76
CA GLN A 36 6.35 0.20 -0.36
C GLN A 36 6.72 -1.26 -0.14
N ILE A 37 6.82 -2.01 -1.22
CA ILE A 37 7.38 -3.35 -1.19
C ILE A 37 8.90 -3.22 -1.12
N VAL A 38 9.50 -3.85 -0.13
CA VAL A 38 10.97 -3.91 0.01
C VAL A 38 11.44 -5.34 -0.22
N ALA A 39 12.56 -5.47 -0.91
CA ALA A 39 13.12 -6.78 -1.22
C ALA A 39 14.64 -6.73 -1.18
N ASN A 40 15.24 -7.89 -0.97
CA ASN A 40 16.69 -8.03 -1.03
C ASN A 40 17.18 -7.78 -2.46
N LYS A 41 18.19 -6.91 -2.63
CA LYS A 41 18.69 -6.52 -3.94
C LYS A 41 19.26 -7.70 -4.71
N ALA A 42 20.02 -8.58 -4.06
CA ALA A 42 20.60 -9.76 -4.71
C ALA A 42 19.51 -10.70 -5.23
N PHE A 43 18.40 -10.85 -4.47
CA PHE A 43 17.26 -11.65 -4.89
C PHE A 43 16.61 -11.06 -6.14
N THR A 44 16.33 -9.75 -6.15
CA THR A 44 15.67 -9.11 -7.29
C THR A 44 16.55 -9.07 -8.53
N ASP A 45 17.88 -8.94 -8.37
CA ASP A 45 18.84 -9.02 -9.48
C ASP A 45 18.86 -10.41 -10.11
N ALA A 46 18.70 -11.46 -9.31
CA ALA A 46 18.66 -12.86 -9.77
C ALA A 46 17.29 -13.29 -10.30
N HIS A 47 16.22 -12.59 -9.94
CA HIS A 47 14.84 -12.94 -10.27
C HIS A 47 14.11 -11.75 -10.89
N PRO A 48 14.32 -11.46 -12.19
CA PRO A 48 13.70 -10.31 -12.84
C PRO A 48 12.17 -10.39 -12.90
N ASP A 49 11.59 -11.57 -12.90
CA ASP A 49 10.15 -11.80 -12.82
C ASP A 49 9.59 -11.30 -11.48
N ALA A 50 10.23 -11.70 -10.37
CA ALA A 50 9.83 -11.23 -9.03
C ALA A 50 10.05 -9.71 -8.89
N ALA A 51 11.14 -9.18 -9.39
CA ALA A 51 11.44 -7.75 -9.38
C ALA A 51 10.35 -6.96 -10.11
N ARG A 52 9.91 -7.45 -11.27
CA ARG A 52 8.84 -6.79 -12.04
C ARG A 52 7.51 -6.86 -11.30
N LEU A 53 7.18 -8.00 -10.70
CA LEU A 53 5.97 -8.14 -9.90
C LEU A 53 5.92 -7.12 -8.76
N PHE A 54 7.02 -6.99 -8.01
CA PHE A 54 7.11 -6.02 -6.92
C PHE A 54 6.99 -4.58 -7.41
N ALA A 55 7.50 -4.28 -8.61
CA ALA A 55 7.45 -2.94 -9.19
C ALA A 55 6.03 -2.53 -9.64
N VAL A 56 5.22 -3.49 -10.09
CA VAL A 56 3.88 -3.20 -10.64
C VAL A 56 2.75 -3.41 -9.65
N MET A 57 2.95 -4.17 -8.58
CA MET A 57 1.92 -4.37 -7.55
C MET A 57 1.62 -3.07 -6.83
N GLN A 58 0.34 -2.75 -6.73
CA GLN A 58 -0.14 -1.59 -5.98
C GLN A 58 -1.40 -1.96 -5.21
N LEU A 59 -1.43 -1.58 -3.93
CA LEU A 59 -2.59 -1.73 -3.08
C LEU A 59 -3.10 -0.36 -2.66
N PRO A 60 -4.40 -0.07 -2.83
CA PRO A 60 -4.96 1.19 -2.32
C PRO A 60 -4.77 1.28 -0.80
N VAL A 61 -4.37 2.44 -0.31
CA VAL A 61 -4.16 2.67 1.13
C VAL A 61 -5.44 2.40 1.92
N GLY A 62 -6.60 2.72 1.34
CA GLY A 62 -7.89 2.42 1.96
C GLY A 62 -8.09 0.94 2.22
N ASP A 63 -7.68 0.07 1.30
CA ASP A 63 -7.78 -1.38 1.45
C ASP A 63 -6.84 -1.90 2.54
N ILE A 64 -5.63 -1.34 2.63
CA ILE A 64 -4.68 -1.69 3.69
C ILE A 64 -5.21 -1.28 5.05
N ASN A 65 -5.78 -0.09 5.16
CA ASN A 65 -6.38 0.40 6.39
C ASN A 65 -7.58 -0.45 6.82
N ALA A 66 -8.42 -0.86 5.87
CA ALA A 66 -9.56 -1.74 6.14
C ALA A 66 -9.08 -3.10 6.66
N GLN A 67 -8.02 -3.65 6.10
CA GLN A 67 -7.42 -4.90 6.56
C GLN A 67 -6.86 -4.77 7.98
N ASN A 68 -6.15 -3.69 8.26
CA ASN A 68 -5.61 -3.44 9.60
C ASN A 68 -6.73 -3.34 10.64
N LEU A 69 -7.85 -2.73 10.29
CA LEU A 69 -9.01 -2.63 11.18
C LEU A 69 -9.60 -4.00 11.48
N ARG A 70 -9.74 -4.87 10.48
CA ARG A 70 -10.23 -6.25 10.69
C ARG A 70 -9.33 -7.03 11.62
N MET A 71 -8.02 -6.90 11.47
CA MET A 71 -7.04 -7.55 12.34
C MET A 71 -7.14 -7.03 13.77
N LYS A 72 -7.32 -5.72 13.94
CA LYS A 72 -7.54 -5.10 15.25
C LYS A 72 -8.83 -5.61 15.92
N ASP A 73 -9.89 -5.83 15.13
CA ASP A 73 -11.19 -6.30 15.62
C ASP A 73 -11.23 -7.82 15.91
N GLY A 74 -10.10 -8.52 15.74
CA GLY A 74 -9.95 -9.92 16.13
C GLY A 74 -9.71 -10.90 15.00
N GLU A 75 -9.83 -10.51 13.74
CA GLU A 75 -9.56 -11.37 12.59
C GLU A 75 -8.07 -11.34 12.23
N ASN A 76 -7.23 -11.77 13.16
CA ASN A 76 -5.76 -11.66 13.05
C ASN A 76 -5.04 -13.01 12.98
N LYS A 77 -5.77 -14.12 12.90
CA LYS A 77 -5.17 -15.45 12.75
C LYS A 77 -4.73 -15.67 11.30
N PRO A 78 -3.71 -16.52 11.05
CA PRO A 78 -3.25 -16.81 9.69
C PRO A 78 -4.37 -17.22 8.73
N ALA A 79 -5.32 -18.06 9.19
CA ALA A 79 -6.45 -18.48 8.36
C ALA A 79 -7.38 -17.31 8.00
N ASP A 80 -7.58 -16.36 8.90
CA ASP A 80 -8.38 -15.16 8.64
C ASP A 80 -7.71 -14.28 7.59
N ILE A 81 -6.42 -14.06 7.74
CA ILE A 81 -5.61 -13.24 6.81
C ILE A 81 -5.63 -13.86 5.42
N GLU A 82 -5.43 -15.18 5.31
CA GLU A 82 -5.49 -15.86 4.03
C GLU A 82 -6.86 -15.73 3.36
N ARG A 83 -7.94 -15.88 4.11
CA ARG A 83 -9.30 -15.67 3.60
C ARG A 83 -9.48 -14.25 3.07
N HIS A 84 -8.96 -13.24 3.78
CA HIS A 84 -9.02 -11.84 3.35
C HIS A 84 -8.22 -11.63 2.06
N VAL A 85 -7.03 -12.21 1.95
CA VAL A 85 -6.18 -12.13 0.76
C VAL A 85 -6.89 -12.75 -0.45
N GLN A 86 -7.45 -13.95 -0.29
CA GLN A 86 -8.17 -14.63 -1.37
C GLN A 86 -9.39 -13.84 -1.83
N ARG A 87 -10.09 -13.22 -0.90
CA ARG A 87 -11.24 -12.35 -1.22
C ARG A 87 -10.79 -11.13 -2.01
N TRP A 88 -9.71 -10.50 -1.59
CA TRP A 88 -9.17 -9.32 -2.28
C TRP A 88 -8.74 -9.66 -3.71
N ILE A 89 -8.01 -10.77 -3.88
CA ILE A 89 -7.56 -11.25 -5.19
C ILE A 89 -8.75 -11.48 -6.11
N ARG A 90 -9.80 -12.14 -5.64
CA ARG A 90 -11.01 -12.38 -6.43
C ARG A 90 -11.70 -11.08 -6.86
N ALA A 91 -11.74 -10.10 -5.97
CA ALA A 91 -12.34 -8.79 -6.26
C ALA A 91 -11.50 -7.98 -7.25
N HIS A 92 -10.18 -8.26 -7.34
CA HIS A 92 -9.23 -7.54 -8.19
C HIS A 92 -8.52 -8.46 -9.18
N GLN A 93 -9.21 -9.50 -9.63
CA GLN A 93 -8.59 -10.57 -10.44
C GLN A 93 -7.92 -10.04 -11.71
N ALA A 94 -8.55 -9.09 -12.40
CA ALA A 94 -7.98 -8.51 -13.62
C ALA A 94 -6.64 -7.82 -13.36
N SER A 95 -6.54 -7.03 -12.29
CA SER A 95 -5.29 -6.37 -11.89
C SER A 95 -4.22 -7.39 -11.50
N PHE A 96 -4.60 -8.39 -10.70
CA PHE A 96 -3.70 -9.45 -10.26
C PHE A 96 -3.13 -10.25 -11.45
N ASP A 97 -4.00 -10.66 -12.38
CA ASP A 97 -3.58 -11.38 -13.58
C ASP A 97 -2.66 -10.53 -14.47
N GLY A 98 -2.94 -9.23 -14.59
CA GLY A 98 -2.10 -8.30 -15.33
C GLY A 98 -0.70 -8.18 -14.70
N TRP A 99 -0.58 -8.15 -13.38
CA TRP A 99 0.71 -8.14 -12.70
C TRP A 99 1.50 -9.41 -12.96
N LEU A 100 0.85 -10.57 -12.88
CA LEU A 100 1.48 -11.86 -13.16
C LEU A 100 1.96 -11.96 -14.61
N GLU A 101 1.18 -11.47 -15.54
CA GLU A 101 1.55 -11.45 -16.96
C GLU A 101 2.79 -10.59 -17.20
N GLN A 102 2.84 -9.39 -16.62
CA GLN A 102 4.02 -8.54 -16.70
C GLN A 102 5.25 -9.19 -16.06
N ALA A 103 5.09 -9.88 -14.95
CA ALA A 103 6.16 -10.60 -14.29
C ALA A 103 6.70 -11.73 -15.19
N ARG A 104 5.82 -12.51 -15.80
CA ARG A 104 6.20 -13.58 -16.74
C ARG A 104 6.92 -13.04 -17.96
N ALA A 105 6.48 -11.90 -18.50
CA ALA A 105 7.13 -11.25 -19.62
C ALA A 105 8.55 -10.80 -19.28
N ALA A 106 8.80 -10.34 -18.06
CA ALA A 106 10.13 -9.94 -17.60
C ALA A 106 11.09 -11.12 -17.39
N ALA A 107 10.57 -12.32 -17.19
CA ALA A 107 11.36 -13.55 -17.04
C ALA A 107 11.88 -14.12 -18.36
N ARG A 108 11.40 -13.63 -19.48
CA ARG A 108 11.74 -14.12 -20.84
C ARG A 108 12.95 -13.42 -21.42
#